data_ca52f950855058fb46e5ed5c59b8a747
#
_entry.id   ca52f950855058fb46e5ed5c59b8a747
#
_cell.length_a   1.000
_cell.length_b   1.000
_cell.length_c   1.000
_cell.angle_alpha   90.00
_cell.angle_beta   90.00
_cell.angle_gamma   90.00
#
_symmetry.space_group_name_H-M   'P 1'
#
loop_
_entity.id
_entity.type
_entity.pdbx_description
1 polymer ?
#
loop_
_entity_poly.entity_id
_entity_poly.type
_entity_poly.pdbx_seq_one_letter_code
_entity_poly.pdbx_strand_id
1 'polypeptide(L)'
;MTIFGAMRLPRSVLFGAGQRRAIGSVTASLGKRALICTDARLSADPAFATMLGDLASAGVETRLYDQTKPDLPIESILECVDQVRDFAPDVVLGIGGGSCMDLSKVVAVLLTHGGEISDYYGEFQVPGPVMPLVAVPTTAGTGSEVTPVAVVSDNARGIKIGIASPHLIPMAAICDPELTITCPPGLTACSGADAMTHAVEAFTTLARPIDAMLTQQHVFVGKNALSDHFARLAVKSIWTSLKAAYDDGGNVAAREELMLGALTAGCAFGTAGTAAAHALQYPVGNLTHTAHGDGVATLLPFVMQFNRPACTPAFAELARVVGLGTPENDDDELSQLFIDGIAALFASVGIPKSLEQLGLAEDQQEFVAENSLLAARLIKNNPRPLDLDAMRRITQAAFAGDRERLLEGVNLNLQKAV
;
A
#
# COMPACT_ATOMS: atom_id res chain seq x y z
N MET A 1 27.95 2.50 -12.69
CA MET A 1 27.19 2.24 -11.43
C MET A 1 27.01 0.75 -11.29
N THR A 2 27.20 0.19 -10.10
CA THR A 2 26.93 -1.24 -9.85
C THR A 2 25.40 -1.43 -9.76
N ILE A 3 24.85 -2.38 -10.51
CA ILE A 3 23.44 -2.72 -10.43
C ILE A 3 23.23 -3.49 -9.13
N PHE A 4 22.26 -3.06 -8.32
CA PHE A 4 21.79 -3.76 -7.13
C PHE A 4 20.30 -4.07 -7.27
N GLY A 5 19.90 -5.24 -6.81
CA GLY A 5 18.49 -5.64 -6.72
C GLY A 5 18.29 -6.59 -5.55
N ALA A 6 17.26 -6.34 -4.77
CA ALA A 6 16.79 -7.21 -3.71
C ALA A 6 15.26 -7.30 -3.78
N MET A 7 14.71 -8.48 -3.48
CA MET A 7 13.27 -8.71 -3.51
C MET A 7 12.92 -9.82 -2.51
N ARG A 8 11.81 -9.64 -1.81
CA ARG A 8 11.18 -10.67 -0.98
C ARG A 8 9.72 -10.78 -1.41
N LEU A 9 9.31 -11.96 -1.80
CA LEU A 9 7.98 -12.23 -2.33
C LEU A 9 7.41 -13.53 -1.73
N PRO A 10 6.09 -13.77 -1.84
CA PRO A 10 5.49 -15.08 -1.56
C PRO A 10 6.21 -16.20 -2.33
N ARG A 11 6.16 -17.42 -1.79
CA ARG A 11 6.67 -18.61 -2.52
C ARG A 11 5.86 -18.89 -3.77
N SER A 12 4.58 -18.52 -3.78
CA SER A 12 3.68 -18.69 -4.91
C SER A 12 2.78 -17.47 -5.05
N VAL A 13 2.65 -16.96 -6.28
CA VAL A 13 1.68 -15.96 -6.67
C VAL A 13 0.88 -16.53 -7.84
N LEU A 14 -0.42 -16.71 -7.62
CA LEU A 14 -1.37 -17.08 -8.66
C LEU A 14 -2.12 -15.83 -9.07
N PHE A 15 -2.13 -15.52 -10.37
CA PHE A 15 -2.78 -14.35 -10.90
C PHE A 15 -3.66 -14.71 -12.11
N GLY A 16 -4.88 -14.18 -12.15
CA GLY A 16 -5.78 -14.28 -13.28
C GLY A 16 -7.21 -14.70 -12.89
N ALA A 17 -8.12 -14.55 -13.83
CA ALA A 17 -9.53 -14.89 -13.64
C ALA A 17 -9.71 -16.37 -13.26
N GLY A 18 -10.53 -16.63 -12.25
CA GLY A 18 -10.82 -17.98 -11.75
C GLY A 18 -9.73 -18.59 -10.87
N GLN A 19 -8.59 -17.91 -10.62
CA GLN A 19 -7.50 -18.46 -9.78
C GLN A 19 -7.92 -18.69 -8.33
N ARG A 20 -8.98 -18.04 -7.83
CA ARG A 20 -9.55 -18.30 -6.49
C ARG A 20 -9.92 -19.78 -6.27
N ARG A 21 -10.20 -20.53 -7.33
CA ARG A 21 -10.52 -21.98 -7.25
C ARG A 21 -9.34 -22.82 -6.74
N ALA A 22 -8.12 -22.29 -6.81
CA ALA A 22 -6.94 -22.99 -6.27
C ALA A 22 -6.86 -22.90 -4.74
N ILE A 23 -7.74 -22.13 -4.07
CA ILE A 23 -7.67 -21.87 -2.63
C ILE A 23 -7.64 -23.17 -1.81
N GLY A 24 -8.47 -24.14 -2.16
CA GLY A 24 -8.52 -25.44 -1.47
C GLY A 24 -7.19 -26.19 -1.56
N SER A 25 -6.65 -26.39 -2.76
CA SER A 25 -5.40 -27.13 -2.96
C SER A 25 -4.18 -26.40 -2.39
N VAL A 26 -4.11 -25.08 -2.53
CA VAL A 26 -3.04 -24.26 -1.97
C VAL A 26 -3.05 -24.34 -0.45
N THR A 27 -4.21 -24.12 0.18
CA THR A 27 -4.34 -24.18 1.64
C THR A 27 -4.04 -25.56 2.18
N ALA A 28 -4.58 -26.62 1.55
CA ALA A 28 -4.37 -28.01 1.97
C ALA A 28 -2.91 -28.45 1.91
N SER A 29 -2.07 -27.80 1.09
CA SER A 29 -0.62 -28.06 1.05
C SER A 29 0.14 -27.39 2.21
N LEU A 30 -0.48 -26.43 2.90
CA LEU A 30 0.14 -25.64 3.97
C LEU A 30 -0.39 -26.02 5.37
N GLY A 31 -1.67 -26.44 5.44
CA GLY A 31 -2.32 -26.79 6.69
C GLY A 31 -3.65 -27.49 6.47
N LYS A 32 -4.30 -27.91 7.56
CA LYS A 32 -5.60 -28.60 7.55
C LYS A 32 -6.67 -27.90 8.38
N ARG A 33 -6.28 -26.96 9.21
CA ARG A 33 -7.17 -26.18 10.09
C ARG A 33 -6.96 -24.69 9.80
N ALA A 34 -7.79 -24.16 8.93
CA ALA A 34 -7.64 -22.81 8.43
C ALA A 34 -8.48 -21.79 9.21
N LEU A 35 -7.84 -20.79 9.79
CA LEU A 35 -8.53 -19.57 10.21
C LEU A 35 -8.70 -18.67 8.98
N ILE A 36 -9.92 -18.20 8.74
CA ILE A 36 -10.24 -17.25 7.67
C ILE A 36 -10.56 -15.90 8.31
N CYS A 37 -9.76 -14.87 7.98
CA CYS A 37 -9.98 -13.47 8.35
C CYS A 37 -10.59 -12.73 7.16
N THR A 38 -11.81 -12.20 7.35
CA THR A 38 -12.56 -11.47 6.32
C THR A 38 -13.47 -10.41 6.96
N ASP A 39 -14.31 -9.77 6.18
CA ASP A 39 -15.34 -8.84 6.65
C ASP A 39 -16.77 -9.36 6.36
N ALA A 40 -17.76 -8.79 7.06
CA ALA A 40 -19.14 -9.23 6.99
C ALA A 40 -19.77 -9.07 5.59
N ARG A 41 -19.30 -8.12 4.79
CA ARG A 41 -19.76 -7.94 3.42
C ARG A 41 -19.30 -9.07 2.51
N LEU A 42 -18.04 -9.46 2.64
CA LEU A 42 -17.45 -10.54 1.86
C LEU A 42 -17.96 -11.90 2.27
N SER A 43 -18.16 -12.15 3.57
CA SER A 43 -18.69 -13.44 4.05
C SER A 43 -20.11 -13.73 3.50
N ALA A 44 -20.85 -12.69 3.11
CA ALA A 44 -22.17 -12.80 2.46
C ALA A 44 -22.09 -12.93 0.93
N ASP A 45 -20.91 -12.83 0.30
CA ASP A 45 -20.74 -12.89 -1.16
C ASP A 45 -20.80 -14.35 -1.66
N PRO A 46 -21.55 -14.65 -2.75
CA PRO A 46 -21.61 -15.99 -3.32
C PRO A 46 -20.23 -16.59 -3.71
N ALA A 47 -19.28 -15.74 -4.16
CA ALA A 47 -17.93 -16.20 -4.47
C ALA A 47 -17.20 -16.69 -3.22
N PHE A 48 -17.46 -16.09 -2.06
CA PHE A 48 -16.92 -16.53 -0.78
C PHE A 48 -17.44 -17.92 -0.38
N ALA A 49 -18.75 -18.16 -0.53
CA ALA A 49 -19.34 -19.46 -0.26
C ALA A 49 -18.73 -20.57 -1.17
N THR A 50 -18.43 -20.22 -2.43
CA THR A 50 -17.73 -21.13 -3.36
C THR A 50 -16.32 -21.46 -2.85
N MET A 51 -15.55 -20.47 -2.39
CA MET A 51 -14.21 -20.69 -1.83
C MET A 51 -14.25 -21.58 -0.56
N LEU A 52 -15.26 -21.43 0.30
CA LEU A 52 -15.47 -22.32 1.45
C LEU A 52 -15.73 -23.76 1.01
N GLY A 53 -16.52 -23.95 -0.05
CA GLY A 53 -16.75 -25.26 -0.67
C GLY A 53 -15.47 -25.91 -1.23
N ASP A 54 -14.61 -25.11 -1.87
CA ASP A 54 -13.31 -25.56 -2.39
C ASP A 54 -12.36 -25.98 -1.25
N LEU A 55 -12.33 -25.23 -0.13
CA LEU A 55 -11.56 -25.58 1.07
C LEU A 55 -12.07 -26.91 1.69
N ALA A 56 -13.38 -27.03 1.89
CA ALA A 56 -13.98 -28.24 2.43
C ALA A 56 -13.72 -29.48 1.54
N SER A 57 -13.83 -29.32 0.21
CA SER A 57 -13.54 -30.37 -0.78
C SER A 57 -12.08 -30.82 -0.76
N ALA A 58 -11.16 -29.93 -0.37
CA ALA A 58 -9.74 -30.24 -0.19
C ALA A 58 -9.41 -30.83 1.20
N GLY A 59 -10.42 -31.04 2.04
CA GLY A 59 -10.28 -31.59 3.39
C GLY A 59 -9.68 -30.59 4.39
N VAL A 60 -9.94 -29.29 4.21
CA VAL A 60 -9.53 -28.24 5.13
C VAL A 60 -10.72 -27.91 6.03
N GLU A 61 -10.52 -28.06 7.35
CA GLU A 61 -11.45 -27.57 8.37
C GLU A 61 -11.28 -26.04 8.49
N THR A 62 -12.37 -25.29 8.55
CA THR A 62 -12.32 -23.82 8.59
C THR A 62 -12.98 -23.24 9.82
N ARG A 63 -12.37 -22.19 10.40
CA ARG A 63 -12.99 -21.26 11.34
C ARG A 63 -13.03 -19.89 10.69
N LEU A 64 -14.21 -19.28 10.66
CA LEU A 64 -14.43 -17.96 10.08
C LEU A 64 -14.41 -16.90 11.18
N TYR A 65 -13.66 -15.81 10.93
CA TYR A 65 -13.80 -14.52 11.60
C TYR A 65 -14.11 -13.46 10.53
N ASP A 66 -15.32 -12.93 10.54
CA ASP A 66 -15.83 -11.97 9.53
C ASP A 66 -16.12 -10.57 10.11
N GLN A 67 -15.51 -10.26 11.24
CA GLN A 67 -15.73 -8.99 11.96
C GLN A 67 -14.54 -8.03 11.82
N THR A 68 -13.71 -8.19 10.79
CA THR A 68 -12.61 -7.27 10.53
C THR A 68 -13.12 -5.85 10.36
N LYS A 69 -12.57 -4.92 11.14
CA LYS A 69 -12.92 -3.49 11.08
C LYS A 69 -11.98 -2.75 10.12
N PRO A 70 -12.48 -1.71 9.41
CA PRO A 70 -11.62 -0.83 8.62
C PRO A 70 -10.47 -0.25 9.47
N ASP A 71 -9.34 0.04 8.82
CA ASP A 71 -8.13 0.59 9.46
C ASP A 71 -7.51 -0.28 10.57
N LEU A 72 -8.03 -1.47 10.76
CA LEU A 72 -7.54 -2.52 11.67
C LEU A 72 -7.20 -2.00 13.09
N PRO A 73 -8.20 -1.58 13.90
CA PRO A 73 -7.95 -1.24 15.29
C PRO A 73 -7.49 -2.47 16.08
N ILE A 74 -6.59 -2.25 17.05
CA ILE A 74 -6.00 -3.32 17.90
C ILE A 74 -7.08 -4.19 18.54
N GLU A 75 -8.18 -3.61 18.95
CA GLU A 75 -9.29 -4.32 19.59
C GLU A 75 -9.87 -5.41 18.68
N SER A 76 -9.96 -5.15 17.36
CA SER A 76 -10.43 -6.14 16.37
C SER A 76 -9.47 -7.33 16.23
N ILE A 77 -8.19 -7.11 16.42
CA ILE A 77 -7.17 -8.17 16.40
C ILE A 77 -7.30 -9.05 17.64
N LEU A 78 -7.40 -8.44 18.82
CA LEU A 78 -7.54 -9.16 20.08
C LEU A 78 -8.85 -9.96 20.15
N GLU A 79 -9.96 -9.38 19.69
CA GLU A 79 -11.24 -10.08 19.54
C GLU A 79 -11.11 -11.33 18.64
N CYS A 80 -10.40 -11.21 17.51
CA CYS A 80 -10.17 -12.36 16.63
C CYS A 80 -9.36 -13.45 17.34
N VAL A 81 -8.24 -13.10 17.97
CA VAL A 81 -7.37 -14.06 18.67
C VAL A 81 -8.16 -14.81 19.76
N ASP A 82 -8.96 -14.10 20.55
CA ASP A 82 -9.74 -14.71 21.62
C ASP A 82 -10.82 -15.68 21.10
N GLN A 83 -11.49 -15.33 19.99
CA GLN A 83 -12.53 -16.17 19.39
C GLN A 83 -12.01 -17.43 18.69
N VAL A 84 -10.71 -17.47 18.32
CA VAL A 84 -10.16 -18.58 17.52
C VAL A 84 -9.12 -19.42 18.26
N ARG A 85 -8.74 -19.05 19.44
CA ARG A 85 -7.68 -19.74 20.22
C ARG A 85 -7.97 -21.21 20.46
N ASP A 86 -9.21 -21.56 20.75
CA ASP A 86 -9.67 -22.94 20.98
C ASP A 86 -9.65 -23.80 19.69
N PHE A 87 -9.74 -23.15 18.52
CA PHE A 87 -9.67 -23.82 17.23
C PHE A 87 -8.28 -24.33 16.90
N ALA A 88 -7.21 -23.70 17.43
CA ALA A 88 -5.82 -24.03 17.16
C ALA A 88 -5.52 -24.19 15.65
N PRO A 89 -5.62 -23.10 14.85
CA PRO A 89 -5.35 -23.17 13.41
C PRO A 89 -3.89 -23.50 13.14
N ASP A 90 -3.63 -24.12 11.98
CA ASP A 90 -2.28 -24.39 11.47
C ASP A 90 -1.96 -23.62 10.17
N VAL A 91 -2.96 -22.88 9.64
CA VAL A 91 -2.82 -21.96 8.51
C VAL A 91 -3.80 -20.79 8.69
N VAL A 92 -3.43 -19.60 8.26
CA VAL A 92 -4.30 -18.42 8.29
C VAL A 92 -4.53 -17.89 6.87
N LEU A 93 -5.78 -17.61 6.53
CA LEU A 93 -6.19 -17.01 5.27
C LEU A 93 -6.68 -15.58 5.52
N GLY A 94 -6.09 -14.59 4.81
CA GLY A 94 -6.62 -13.24 4.72
C GLY A 94 -7.37 -13.08 3.40
N ILE A 95 -8.71 -13.08 3.44
CA ILE A 95 -9.56 -12.92 2.25
C ILE A 95 -10.25 -11.57 2.35
N GLY A 96 -9.87 -10.60 1.51
CA GLY A 96 -10.48 -9.28 1.58
C GLY A 96 -9.55 -8.15 1.11
N GLY A 97 -9.83 -6.94 1.58
CA GLY A 97 -8.95 -5.79 1.42
C GLY A 97 -7.76 -5.83 2.39
N GLY A 98 -6.99 -4.73 2.41
CA GLY A 98 -5.79 -4.61 3.26
C GLY A 98 -6.04 -4.96 4.73
N SER A 99 -7.12 -4.45 5.34
CA SER A 99 -7.42 -4.72 6.75
C SER A 99 -7.61 -6.21 7.07
N CYS A 100 -8.24 -6.98 6.16
CA CYS A 100 -8.42 -8.42 6.35
C CYS A 100 -7.08 -9.19 6.25
N MET A 101 -6.25 -8.80 5.29
CA MET A 101 -4.92 -9.40 5.10
C MET A 101 -3.97 -9.02 6.24
N ASP A 102 -3.98 -7.77 6.67
CA ASP A 102 -3.16 -7.30 7.78
C ASP A 102 -3.60 -7.93 9.11
N LEU A 103 -4.93 -8.08 9.33
CA LEU A 103 -5.45 -8.86 10.47
C LEU A 103 -4.85 -10.27 10.46
N SER A 104 -4.91 -10.98 9.32
CA SER A 104 -4.40 -12.35 9.20
C SER A 104 -2.93 -12.45 9.56
N LYS A 105 -2.11 -11.46 9.16
CA LYS A 105 -0.68 -11.39 9.48
C LYS A 105 -0.44 -11.22 10.99
N VAL A 106 -1.13 -10.25 11.63
CA VAL A 106 -0.91 -9.98 13.06
C VAL A 106 -1.48 -11.10 13.94
N VAL A 107 -2.63 -11.66 13.58
CA VAL A 107 -3.19 -12.84 14.28
C VAL A 107 -2.25 -14.04 14.18
N ALA A 108 -1.64 -14.28 13.01
CA ALA A 108 -0.62 -15.33 12.85
C ALA A 108 0.60 -15.10 13.77
N VAL A 109 1.04 -13.84 13.97
CA VAL A 109 2.10 -13.51 14.93
C VAL A 109 1.67 -13.88 16.35
N LEU A 110 0.51 -13.39 16.79
CA LEU A 110 0.03 -13.57 18.18
C LEU A 110 -0.26 -15.02 18.50
N LEU A 111 -0.84 -15.78 17.58
CA LEU A 111 -1.09 -17.22 17.76
C LEU A 111 0.19 -18.06 17.76
N THR A 112 1.25 -17.61 17.07
CA THR A 112 2.52 -18.34 17.01
C THR A 112 3.45 -17.98 18.16
N HIS A 113 3.59 -16.69 18.47
CA HIS A 113 4.62 -16.18 19.40
C HIS A 113 4.03 -15.64 20.71
N GLY A 114 2.72 -15.36 20.78
CA GLY A 114 2.10 -14.71 21.95
C GLY A 114 2.49 -13.25 22.07
N GLY A 115 2.62 -12.75 23.31
CA GLY A 115 3.01 -11.37 23.59
C GLY A 115 1.91 -10.33 23.34
N GLU A 116 2.31 -9.07 23.43
CA GLU A 116 1.44 -7.92 23.15
C GLU A 116 1.72 -7.40 21.72
N ILE A 117 0.73 -6.82 21.05
CA ILE A 117 0.89 -6.29 19.69
C ILE A 117 2.01 -5.25 19.65
N SER A 118 2.15 -4.44 20.70
CA SER A 118 3.18 -3.41 20.82
C SER A 118 4.62 -3.94 20.85
N ASP A 119 4.82 -5.22 21.20
CA ASP A 119 6.15 -5.86 21.20
C ASP A 119 6.69 -6.02 19.77
N TYR A 120 5.79 -5.97 18.77
CA TYR A 120 6.11 -6.21 17.36
C TYR A 120 6.19 -4.93 16.52
N TYR A 121 5.98 -3.75 17.10
CA TYR A 121 6.02 -2.49 16.36
C TYR A 121 7.39 -2.23 15.74
N GLY A 122 7.39 -1.80 14.46
CA GLY A 122 8.60 -1.47 13.71
C GLY A 122 9.12 -2.63 12.85
N GLU A 123 10.43 -2.58 12.56
CA GLU A 123 11.07 -3.55 11.68
C GLU A 123 11.77 -4.66 12.49
N PHE A 124 11.67 -5.92 12.02
CA PHE A 124 12.35 -7.10 12.58
C PHE A 124 12.02 -7.44 14.05
N GLN A 125 10.87 -6.98 14.58
CA GLN A 125 10.47 -7.31 15.95
C GLN A 125 9.76 -8.67 16.05
N VAL A 126 9.30 -9.25 14.92
CA VAL A 126 8.76 -10.63 14.90
C VAL A 126 9.91 -11.62 14.98
N PRO A 127 9.97 -12.47 16.04
CA PRO A 127 11.20 -13.23 16.39
C PRO A 127 11.51 -14.40 15.45
N GLY A 128 10.56 -14.81 14.61
CA GLY A 128 10.74 -15.96 13.71
C GLY A 128 9.55 -16.19 12.77
N PRO A 129 9.56 -17.28 12.01
CA PRO A 129 8.45 -17.66 11.15
C PRO A 129 7.13 -17.75 11.91
N VAL A 130 6.07 -17.29 11.29
CA VAL A 130 4.68 -17.45 11.76
C VAL A 130 4.04 -18.64 11.06
N MET A 131 2.85 -19.07 11.52
CA MET A 131 2.09 -20.08 10.79
C MET A 131 1.84 -19.63 9.33
N PRO A 132 1.74 -20.56 8.38
CA PRO A 132 1.56 -20.23 6.97
C PRO A 132 0.40 -19.25 6.74
N LEU A 133 0.63 -18.27 5.87
CA LEU A 133 -0.34 -17.27 5.46
C LEU A 133 -0.71 -17.46 3.99
N VAL A 134 -2.00 -17.42 3.67
CA VAL A 134 -2.51 -17.32 2.30
C VAL A 134 -3.30 -16.02 2.19
N ALA A 135 -2.97 -15.19 1.22
CA ALA A 135 -3.66 -13.92 0.99
C ALA A 135 -4.47 -13.96 -0.30
N VAL A 136 -5.72 -13.51 -0.22
CA VAL A 136 -6.65 -13.44 -1.36
C VAL A 136 -7.24 -12.04 -1.40
N PRO A 137 -6.60 -11.10 -2.14
CA PRO A 137 -7.08 -9.74 -2.23
C PRO A 137 -8.41 -9.66 -3.00
N THR A 138 -9.33 -8.84 -2.49
CA THR A 138 -10.61 -8.52 -3.16
C THR A 138 -10.70 -7.04 -3.54
N THR A 139 -9.62 -6.29 -3.34
CA THR A 139 -9.42 -4.92 -3.82
C THR A 139 -8.12 -4.83 -4.58
N ALA A 140 -8.04 -3.95 -5.57
CA ALA A 140 -6.82 -3.68 -6.32
C ALA A 140 -6.15 -2.42 -5.74
N GLY A 141 -5.39 -2.57 -4.65
CA GLY A 141 -4.87 -1.40 -3.92
C GLY A 141 -3.63 -1.68 -3.10
N THR A 142 -3.81 -2.27 -1.93
CA THR A 142 -2.82 -2.26 -0.85
C THR A 142 -1.57 -3.09 -1.08
N GLY A 143 -1.59 -4.08 -1.97
CA GLY A 143 -0.46 -4.99 -2.17
C GLY A 143 -0.10 -5.83 -0.93
N SER A 144 -0.96 -5.87 0.09
CA SER A 144 -0.67 -6.59 1.34
C SER A 144 -0.44 -8.09 1.11
N GLU A 145 -0.98 -8.65 0.03
CA GLU A 145 -0.81 -10.05 -0.37
C GLU A 145 0.65 -10.43 -0.68
N VAL A 146 1.52 -9.45 -0.95
CA VAL A 146 2.94 -9.71 -1.27
C VAL A 146 3.92 -8.93 -0.40
N THR A 147 3.44 -8.19 0.60
CA THR A 147 4.30 -7.29 1.40
C THR A 147 4.64 -7.83 2.77
N PRO A 148 5.79 -7.43 3.34
CA PRO A 148 6.27 -7.85 4.65
C PRO A 148 5.67 -7.03 5.80
N VAL A 149 4.60 -6.28 5.59
CA VAL A 149 4.07 -5.34 6.59
C VAL A 149 2.58 -5.54 6.83
N ALA A 150 2.17 -5.30 8.06
CA ALA A 150 0.79 -5.06 8.46
C ALA A 150 0.72 -3.69 9.17
N VAL A 151 -0.33 -2.92 8.90
CA VAL A 151 -0.55 -1.62 9.54
C VAL A 151 -1.74 -1.73 10.49
N VAL A 152 -1.55 -1.33 11.74
CA VAL A 152 -2.57 -1.38 12.78
C VAL A 152 -2.87 0.03 13.32
N SER A 153 -4.10 0.26 13.77
CA SER A 153 -4.50 1.49 14.45
C SER A 153 -4.45 1.27 15.96
N ASP A 154 -3.52 1.95 16.61
CA ASP A 154 -3.43 2.03 18.07
C ASP A 154 -4.20 3.28 18.54
N ASN A 155 -5.51 3.11 18.73
CA ASN A 155 -6.41 4.20 19.09
C ASN A 155 -6.08 4.80 20.46
N ALA A 156 -5.53 4.01 21.37
CA ALA A 156 -5.13 4.49 22.70
C ALA A 156 -3.95 5.49 22.62
N ARG A 157 -3.08 5.32 21.62
CA ARG A 157 -1.96 6.22 21.34
C ARG A 157 -2.27 7.24 20.24
N GLY A 158 -3.40 7.11 19.54
CA GLY A 158 -3.79 7.98 18.43
C GLY A 158 -2.86 7.85 17.20
N ILE A 159 -2.28 6.67 16.96
CA ILE A 159 -1.31 6.46 15.87
C ILE A 159 -1.66 5.25 15.01
N LYS A 160 -1.29 5.34 13.72
CA LYS A 160 -1.16 4.16 12.84
C LYS A 160 0.30 3.72 12.84
N ILE A 161 0.54 2.42 13.03
CA ILE A 161 1.89 1.89 13.14
C ILE A 161 2.05 0.59 12.35
N GLY A 162 3.22 0.41 11.73
CA GLY A 162 3.56 -0.78 10.96
C GLY A 162 4.27 -1.82 11.81
N ILE A 163 3.89 -3.08 11.62
CA ILE A 163 4.62 -4.27 12.05
C ILE A 163 5.26 -4.84 10.78
N ALA A 164 6.58 -4.84 10.69
CA ALA A 164 7.27 -5.19 9.46
C ALA A 164 8.33 -6.28 9.69
N SER A 165 8.17 -7.40 9.00
CA SER A 165 9.09 -8.53 9.07
C SER A 165 8.97 -9.39 7.80
N PRO A 166 10.07 -9.94 7.27
CA PRO A 166 10.00 -10.93 6.20
C PRO A 166 9.10 -12.14 6.54
N HIS A 167 8.88 -12.42 7.82
CA HIS A 167 8.03 -13.51 8.29
C HIS A 167 6.53 -13.24 8.07
N LEU A 168 6.12 -11.99 7.78
CA LEU A 168 4.74 -11.60 7.47
C LEU A 168 4.38 -11.72 5.99
N ILE A 169 5.35 -12.00 5.13
CA ILE A 169 5.06 -12.21 3.71
C ILE A 169 4.23 -13.49 3.59
N PRO A 170 3.04 -13.45 2.96
CA PRO A 170 2.25 -14.65 2.74
C PRO A 170 3.02 -15.74 2.01
N MET A 171 2.75 -16.98 2.34
CA MET A 171 3.34 -18.13 1.63
C MET A 171 2.78 -18.24 0.21
N ALA A 172 1.49 -17.87 0.05
CA ALA A 172 0.83 -17.81 -1.24
C ALA A 172 -0.07 -16.58 -1.33
N ALA A 173 -0.09 -15.95 -2.51
CA ALA A 173 -1.04 -14.93 -2.90
C ALA A 173 -1.90 -15.47 -4.05
N ILE A 174 -3.23 -15.31 -3.95
CA ILE A 174 -4.19 -15.75 -4.97
C ILE A 174 -4.94 -14.50 -5.44
N CYS A 175 -4.49 -13.91 -6.52
CA CYS A 175 -4.98 -12.66 -7.08
C CYS A 175 -5.95 -12.96 -8.22
N ASP A 176 -7.24 -12.99 -7.91
CA ASP A 176 -8.32 -13.22 -8.88
C ASP A 176 -9.08 -11.91 -9.14
N PRO A 177 -8.90 -11.28 -10.32
CA PRO A 177 -9.55 -10.03 -10.65
C PRO A 177 -11.08 -10.04 -10.55
N GLU A 178 -11.72 -11.19 -10.77
CA GLU A 178 -13.18 -11.32 -10.65
C GLU A 178 -13.68 -11.01 -9.23
N LEU A 179 -12.84 -11.16 -8.20
CA LEU A 179 -13.19 -10.79 -6.82
C LEU A 179 -13.30 -9.27 -6.62
N THR A 180 -12.83 -8.47 -7.57
CA THR A 180 -12.91 -6.99 -7.51
C THR A 180 -14.14 -6.42 -8.23
N ILE A 181 -14.89 -7.23 -8.98
CA ILE A 181 -16.02 -6.77 -9.79
C ILE A 181 -17.10 -6.10 -8.92
N THR A 182 -17.29 -6.59 -7.69
CA THR A 182 -18.29 -6.03 -6.76
C THR A 182 -17.81 -4.78 -6.02
N CYS A 183 -16.56 -4.33 -6.24
CA CYS A 183 -16.09 -3.08 -5.67
C CYS A 183 -16.83 -1.88 -6.24
N PRO A 184 -17.44 -1.03 -5.40
CA PRO A 184 -18.10 0.19 -5.87
C PRO A 184 -17.06 1.17 -6.46
N PRO A 185 -17.49 2.12 -7.32
CA PRO A 185 -16.58 3.08 -7.97
C PRO A 185 -15.67 3.82 -6.99
N GLY A 186 -16.19 4.31 -5.86
CA GLY A 186 -15.41 5.00 -4.85
C GLY A 186 -14.30 4.12 -4.26
N LEU A 187 -14.57 2.83 -3.97
CA LEU A 187 -13.54 1.91 -3.50
C LEU A 187 -12.52 1.60 -4.59
N THR A 188 -12.95 1.47 -5.84
CA THR A 188 -12.05 1.29 -6.99
C THR A 188 -11.11 2.48 -7.16
N ALA A 189 -11.63 3.72 -7.06
CA ALA A 189 -10.84 4.94 -7.11
C ALA A 189 -9.82 5.02 -5.97
N CYS A 190 -10.30 4.88 -4.73
CA CYS A 190 -9.50 4.93 -3.52
C CYS A 190 -8.36 3.90 -3.55
N SER A 191 -8.67 2.62 -3.81
CA SER A 191 -7.67 1.56 -3.82
C SER A 191 -6.69 1.67 -5.00
N GLY A 192 -7.17 1.99 -6.20
CA GLY A 192 -6.31 2.12 -7.38
C GLY A 192 -5.39 3.35 -7.30
N ALA A 193 -5.86 4.46 -6.71
CA ALA A 193 -5.04 5.64 -6.48
C ALA A 193 -3.99 5.41 -5.37
N ASP A 194 -4.31 4.61 -4.35
CA ASP A 194 -3.36 4.13 -3.35
C ASP A 194 -2.26 3.28 -3.99
N ALA A 195 -2.62 2.31 -4.85
CA ALA A 195 -1.66 1.50 -5.60
C ALA A 195 -0.73 2.36 -6.49
N MET A 196 -1.27 3.40 -7.16
CA MET A 196 -0.45 4.36 -7.92
C MET A 196 0.52 5.10 -7.00
N THR A 197 0.06 5.53 -5.82
CA THR A 197 0.91 6.19 -4.82
C THR A 197 2.04 5.28 -4.35
N HIS A 198 1.73 4.02 -4.06
CA HIS A 198 2.73 3.00 -3.72
C HIS A 198 3.80 2.86 -4.82
N ALA A 199 3.37 2.76 -6.09
CA ALA A 199 4.29 2.58 -7.22
C ALA A 199 5.19 3.80 -7.43
N VAL A 200 4.64 5.02 -7.39
CA VAL A 200 5.38 6.27 -7.57
C VAL A 200 6.36 6.49 -6.42
N GLU A 201 5.91 6.32 -5.16
CA GLU A 201 6.81 6.45 -4.02
C GLU A 201 7.92 5.40 -4.04
N ALA A 202 7.61 4.12 -4.29
CA ALA A 202 8.63 3.07 -4.40
C ALA A 202 9.68 3.39 -5.47
N PHE A 203 9.26 3.94 -6.62
CA PHE A 203 10.16 4.32 -7.71
C PHE A 203 11.06 5.50 -7.37
N THR A 204 10.65 6.37 -6.45
CA THR A 204 11.35 7.61 -6.10
C THR A 204 12.02 7.58 -4.73
N THR A 205 11.88 6.51 -3.94
CA THR A 205 12.59 6.36 -2.65
C THR A 205 14.10 6.48 -2.81
N LEU A 206 14.79 6.86 -1.74
CA LEU A 206 16.25 6.90 -1.70
C LEU A 206 16.87 5.51 -1.97
N ALA A 207 17.88 5.48 -2.83
CA ALA A 207 18.78 4.34 -2.93
C ALA A 207 19.75 4.36 -1.74
N ARG A 208 19.79 3.27 -0.98
CA ARG A 208 20.72 3.14 0.14
C ARG A 208 22.12 2.72 -0.34
N PRO A 209 23.19 3.02 0.41
CA PRO A 209 24.50 2.44 0.16
C PRO A 209 24.44 0.91 0.13
N ILE A 210 25.04 0.31 -0.89
CA ILE A 210 25.01 -1.14 -1.11
C ILE A 210 26.07 -1.79 -0.22
N ASP A 211 25.65 -2.66 0.70
CA ASP A 211 26.52 -3.53 1.46
C ASP A 211 25.88 -4.91 1.66
N ALA A 212 26.67 -5.87 2.14
CA ALA A 212 26.25 -7.26 2.31
C ALA A 212 25.16 -7.44 3.40
N MET A 213 25.04 -6.49 4.32
CA MET A 213 24.11 -6.55 5.46
C MET A 213 22.81 -5.79 5.22
N LEU A 214 22.69 -5.04 4.12
CA LEU A 214 21.56 -4.14 3.86
C LEU A 214 20.20 -4.82 4.03
N THR A 215 20.04 -6.02 3.49
CA THR A 215 18.78 -6.79 3.59
C THR A 215 18.56 -7.43 4.96
N GLN A 216 19.58 -7.51 5.80
CA GLN A 216 19.48 -8.03 7.17
C GLN A 216 19.20 -6.91 8.19
N GLN A 217 19.57 -5.69 7.85
CA GLN A 217 19.39 -4.51 8.71
C GLN A 217 18.07 -3.77 8.41
N HIS A 218 17.53 -3.93 7.19
CA HIS A 218 16.34 -3.23 6.75
C HIS A 218 15.33 -4.18 6.10
N VAL A 219 14.08 -4.10 6.53
CA VAL A 219 12.96 -4.74 5.84
C VAL A 219 12.74 -4.03 4.50
N PHE A 220 12.77 -2.69 4.53
CA PHE A 220 12.65 -1.85 3.33
C PHE A 220 14.03 -1.29 2.96
N VAL A 221 14.59 -1.80 1.88
CA VAL A 221 15.98 -1.50 1.47
C VAL A 221 16.12 -0.26 0.58
N GLY A 222 15.00 0.42 0.26
CA GLY A 222 14.98 1.56 -0.65
C GLY A 222 14.98 1.15 -2.13
N LYS A 223 15.07 2.16 -2.99
CA LYS A 223 15.09 2.02 -4.45
C LYS A 223 16.17 1.04 -4.91
N ASN A 224 15.81 0.11 -5.79
CA ASN A 224 16.72 -0.84 -6.41
C ASN A 224 16.18 -1.31 -7.77
N ALA A 225 17.03 -1.98 -8.58
CA ALA A 225 16.69 -2.33 -9.96
C ALA A 225 15.46 -3.23 -10.09
N LEU A 226 15.20 -4.12 -9.12
CA LEU A 226 14.02 -5.01 -9.14
C LEU A 226 12.76 -4.25 -8.75
N SER A 227 12.81 -3.43 -7.68
CA SER A 227 11.66 -2.59 -7.29
C SER A 227 11.28 -1.61 -8.39
N ASP A 228 12.26 -1.02 -9.08
CA ASP A 228 12.02 -0.12 -10.21
C ASP A 228 11.32 -0.80 -11.37
N HIS A 229 11.68 -2.06 -11.66
CA HIS A 229 11.02 -2.83 -12.72
C HIS A 229 9.52 -3.02 -12.44
N PHE A 230 9.19 -3.45 -11.22
CA PHE A 230 7.80 -3.64 -10.80
C PHE A 230 7.03 -2.32 -10.69
N ALA A 231 7.66 -1.25 -10.22
CA ALA A 231 7.03 0.07 -10.14
C ALA A 231 6.65 0.63 -11.52
N ARG A 232 7.53 0.47 -12.54
CA ARG A 232 7.19 0.86 -13.93
C ARG A 232 5.98 0.10 -14.47
N LEU A 233 5.95 -1.22 -14.25
CA LEU A 233 4.81 -2.03 -14.65
C LEU A 233 3.54 -1.58 -13.93
N ALA A 234 3.61 -1.36 -12.63
CA ALA A 234 2.48 -0.88 -11.83
C ALA A 234 1.94 0.46 -12.33
N VAL A 235 2.82 1.45 -12.50
CA VAL A 235 2.42 2.78 -13.00
C VAL A 235 1.73 2.67 -14.35
N LYS A 236 2.29 1.88 -15.30
CA LYS A 236 1.69 1.66 -16.62
C LYS A 236 0.31 1.02 -16.52
N SER A 237 0.19 -0.08 -15.79
CA SER A 237 -1.06 -0.84 -15.68
C SER A 237 -2.16 -0.03 -15.00
N ILE A 238 -1.85 0.67 -13.91
CA ILE A 238 -2.83 1.51 -13.21
C ILE A 238 -3.23 2.71 -14.06
N TRP A 239 -2.26 3.35 -14.73
CA TRP A 239 -2.53 4.49 -15.60
C TRP A 239 -3.53 4.19 -16.70
N THR A 240 -3.43 3.01 -17.31
CA THR A 240 -4.29 2.60 -18.43
C THR A 240 -5.66 2.09 -17.99
N SER A 241 -5.78 1.60 -16.74
CA SER A 241 -6.96 0.82 -16.31
C SER A 241 -7.83 1.51 -15.25
N LEU A 242 -7.27 2.39 -14.40
CA LEU A 242 -7.97 2.93 -13.25
C LEU A 242 -9.27 3.64 -13.64
N LYS A 243 -9.21 4.55 -14.63
CA LYS A 243 -10.39 5.29 -15.08
C LYS A 243 -11.43 4.36 -15.70
N ALA A 244 -11.00 3.39 -16.51
CA ALA A 244 -11.91 2.43 -17.15
C ALA A 244 -12.59 1.50 -16.12
N ALA A 245 -11.87 1.04 -15.10
CA ALA A 245 -12.42 0.21 -14.02
C ALA A 245 -13.35 1.01 -13.09
N TYR A 246 -13.10 2.33 -12.94
CA TYR A 246 -13.96 3.24 -12.19
C TYR A 246 -15.28 3.52 -12.91
N ASP A 247 -15.23 3.79 -14.22
CA ASP A 247 -16.41 4.12 -15.03
C ASP A 247 -17.29 2.91 -15.26
N ASP A 248 -16.70 1.73 -15.46
CA ASP A 248 -17.39 0.46 -15.65
C ASP A 248 -16.79 -0.63 -14.77
N GLY A 249 -17.38 -0.81 -13.59
CA GLY A 249 -16.97 -1.85 -12.64
C GLY A 249 -17.08 -3.28 -13.18
N GLY A 250 -17.88 -3.51 -14.22
CA GLY A 250 -18.02 -4.79 -14.92
C GLY A 250 -16.97 -5.04 -16.00
N ASN A 251 -16.11 -4.07 -16.31
CA ASN A 251 -15.03 -4.22 -17.29
C ASN A 251 -13.92 -5.12 -16.73
N VAL A 252 -14.03 -6.42 -17.02
CA VAL A 252 -13.09 -7.44 -16.52
C VAL A 252 -11.66 -7.15 -16.95
N ALA A 253 -11.43 -6.74 -18.20
CA ALA A 253 -10.09 -6.44 -18.68
C ALA A 253 -9.44 -5.27 -17.91
N ALA A 254 -10.22 -4.21 -17.59
CA ALA A 254 -9.73 -3.12 -16.77
C ALA A 254 -9.48 -3.56 -15.32
N ARG A 255 -10.31 -4.46 -14.76
CA ARG A 255 -10.09 -5.05 -13.43
C ARG A 255 -8.83 -5.91 -13.38
N GLU A 256 -8.59 -6.72 -14.40
CA GLU A 256 -7.37 -7.53 -14.52
C GLU A 256 -6.11 -6.65 -14.54
N GLU A 257 -6.11 -5.65 -15.40
CA GLU A 257 -4.97 -4.75 -15.53
C GLU A 257 -4.75 -3.91 -14.25
N LEU A 258 -5.84 -3.44 -13.60
CA LEU A 258 -5.75 -2.70 -12.34
C LEU A 258 -5.21 -3.57 -11.21
N MET A 259 -5.67 -4.83 -11.10
CA MET A 259 -5.15 -5.77 -10.10
C MET A 259 -3.69 -6.14 -10.36
N LEU A 260 -3.28 -6.29 -11.62
CA LEU A 260 -1.87 -6.48 -11.98
C LEU A 260 -1.03 -5.28 -11.53
N GLY A 261 -1.53 -4.08 -11.75
CA GLY A 261 -0.90 -2.84 -11.29
C GLY A 261 -0.75 -2.80 -9.76
N ALA A 262 -1.81 -3.11 -9.01
CA ALA A 262 -1.78 -3.14 -7.55
C ALA A 262 -0.82 -4.21 -7.00
N LEU A 263 -0.86 -5.42 -7.55
CA LEU A 263 0.07 -6.50 -7.19
C LEU A 263 1.53 -6.09 -7.41
N THR A 264 1.83 -5.52 -8.58
CA THR A 264 3.20 -5.13 -8.94
C THR A 264 3.66 -3.89 -8.16
N ALA A 265 2.74 -2.97 -7.79
CA ALA A 265 3.02 -1.91 -6.82
C ALA A 265 3.40 -2.50 -5.45
N GLY A 266 2.67 -3.53 -4.99
CA GLY A 266 2.99 -4.29 -3.78
C GLY A 266 4.38 -4.92 -3.83
N CYS A 267 4.74 -5.56 -4.96
CA CYS A 267 6.08 -6.09 -5.18
C CYS A 267 7.15 -4.99 -5.10
N ALA A 268 6.89 -3.81 -5.65
CA ALA A 268 7.84 -2.70 -5.63
C ALA A 268 8.04 -2.16 -4.20
N PHE A 269 6.96 -1.65 -3.57
CA PHE A 269 7.09 -0.99 -2.27
C PHE A 269 7.34 -1.96 -1.11
N GLY A 270 6.95 -3.22 -1.23
CA GLY A 270 7.26 -4.24 -0.23
C GLY A 270 8.76 -4.41 0.02
N THR A 271 9.58 -3.96 -0.93
CA THR A 271 11.04 -3.93 -0.79
C THR A 271 11.60 -2.52 -0.73
N ALA A 272 11.13 -1.59 -1.58
CA ALA A 272 11.61 -0.22 -1.58
C ALA A 272 11.06 0.61 -0.41
N GLY A 273 9.84 0.33 0.03
CA GLY A 273 9.10 1.14 1.00
C GLY A 273 8.35 2.29 0.35
N THR A 274 7.60 3.02 1.18
CA THR A 274 6.87 4.25 0.84
C THR A 274 7.51 5.46 1.50
N ALA A 275 7.00 6.69 1.29
CA ALA A 275 7.64 7.92 1.70
C ALA A 275 6.64 8.98 2.22
N ALA A 276 6.77 10.24 1.78
CA ALA A 276 6.13 11.41 2.36
C ALA A 276 4.60 11.41 2.28
N ALA A 277 3.98 10.94 1.17
CA ALA A 277 2.52 10.92 1.05
C ALA A 277 1.89 10.04 2.13
N HIS A 278 2.48 8.85 2.36
CA HIS A 278 2.05 7.97 3.43
C HIS A 278 2.34 8.53 4.83
N ALA A 279 3.47 9.24 5.02
CA ALA A 279 3.78 9.86 6.30
C ALA A 279 2.77 10.94 6.67
N LEU A 280 2.39 11.80 5.71
CA LEU A 280 1.40 12.85 5.89
C LEU A 280 -0.02 12.29 6.09
N GLN A 281 -0.33 11.17 5.43
CA GLN A 281 -1.65 10.55 5.55
C GLN A 281 -1.96 10.04 6.97
N TYR A 282 -0.99 9.64 7.76
CA TYR A 282 -1.26 9.11 9.10
C TYR A 282 -2.00 10.11 9.99
N PRO A 283 -1.48 11.34 10.24
CA PRO A 283 -2.22 12.34 11.01
C PRO A 283 -3.47 12.86 10.27
N VAL A 284 -3.45 12.99 8.93
CA VAL A 284 -4.63 13.42 8.17
C VAL A 284 -5.77 12.42 8.36
N GLY A 285 -5.53 11.13 8.16
CA GLY A 285 -6.55 10.09 8.34
C GLY A 285 -7.10 10.02 9.76
N ASN A 286 -6.25 10.26 10.77
CA ASN A 286 -6.69 10.34 12.17
C ASN A 286 -7.67 11.49 12.44
N LEU A 287 -7.42 12.65 11.82
CA LEU A 287 -8.24 13.84 12.04
C LEU A 287 -9.52 13.83 11.21
N THR A 288 -9.44 13.36 9.97
CA THR A 288 -10.55 13.44 9.01
C THR A 288 -11.40 12.19 8.93
N HIS A 289 -10.90 11.06 9.45
CA HIS A 289 -11.50 9.73 9.30
C HIS A 289 -11.78 9.33 7.83
N THR A 290 -11.04 9.90 6.90
CA THR A 290 -11.13 9.56 5.48
C THR A 290 -10.45 8.24 5.18
N ALA A 291 -10.89 7.56 4.11
CA ALA A 291 -10.25 6.33 3.65
C ALA A 291 -8.77 6.59 3.33
N HIS A 292 -7.91 5.62 3.68
CA HIS A 292 -6.45 5.74 3.54
C HIS A 292 -6.02 6.14 2.12
N GLY A 293 -6.56 5.45 1.11
CA GLY A 293 -6.22 5.69 -0.29
C GLY A 293 -6.63 7.08 -0.79
N ASP A 294 -7.76 7.62 -0.32
CA ASP A 294 -8.17 8.99 -0.68
C ASP A 294 -7.16 10.01 -0.17
N GLY A 295 -6.68 9.84 1.06
CA GLY A 295 -5.72 10.75 1.66
C GLY A 295 -4.34 10.70 1.03
N VAL A 296 -3.76 9.49 0.81
CA VAL A 296 -2.45 9.38 0.15
C VAL A 296 -2.50 9.90 -1.29
N ALA A 297 -3.61 9.63 -2.01
CA ALA A 297 -3.79 10.09 -3.38
C ALA A 297 -3.95 11.61 -3.45
N THR A 298 -4.70 12.23 -2.53
CA THR A 298 -4.80 13.69 -2.43
C THR A 298 -3.44 14.32 -2.21
N LEU A 299 -2.60 13.71 -1.37
CA LEU A 299 -1.27 14.22 -1.02
C LEU A 299 -0.22 13.99 -2.11
N LEU A 300 -0.31 12.92 -2.89
CA LEU A 300 0.75 12.51 -3.82
C LEU A 300 1.19 13.62 -4.80
N PRO A 301 0.31 14.35 -5.51
CA PRO A 301 0.74 15.37 -6.46
C PRO A 301 1.55 16.51 -5.81
N PHE A 302 1.27 16.84 -4.54
CA PHE A 302 2.01 17.84 -3.78
C PHE A 302 3.37 17.33 -3.34
N VAL A 303 3.43 16.08 -2.86
CA VAL A 303 4.69 15.41 -2.53
C VAL A 303 5.58 15.26 -3.77
N MET A 304 5.01 14.87 -4.91
CA MET A 304 5.74 14.81 -6.18
C MET A 304 6.29 16.19 -6.57
N GLN A 305 5.48 17.25 -6.47
CA GLN A 305 5.92 18.61 -6.78
C GLN A 305 7.06 19.07 -5.86
N PHE A 306 6.95 18.78 -4.55
CA PHE A 306 8.04 19.05 -3.60
C PHE A 306 9.30 18.26 -3.95
N ASN A 307 9.18 16.99 -4.29
CA ASN A 307 10.30 16.09 -4.58
C ASN A 307 10.89 16.29 -5.99
N ARG A 308 10.20 16.99 -6.90
CA ARG A 308 10.57 17.13 -8.31
C ARG A 308 12.04 17.48 -8.52
N PRO A 309 12.66 18.46 -7.81
CA PRO A 309 14.06 18.79 -8.02
C PRO A 309 15.05 17.65 -7.81
N ALA A 310 14.70 16.68 -6.95
CA ALA A 310 15.52 15.47 -6.72
C ALA A 310 15.10 14.29 -7.62
N CYS A 311 13.92 14.34 -8.24
CA CYS A 311 13.28 13.23 -8.95
C CYS A 311 13.00 13.53 -10.42
N THR A 312 13.48 14.65 -10.99
CA THR A 312 13.21 15.05 -12.38
C THR A 312 13.44 13.90 -13.37
N PRO A 313 14.59 13.21 -13.39
CA PRO A 313 14.79 12.08 -14.32
C PRO A 313 13.85 10.91 -14.06
N ALA A 314 13.51 10.64 -12.80
CA ALA A 314 12.61 9.54 -12.44
C ALA A 314 11.18 9.81 -12.91
N PHE A 315 10.66 11.01 -12.68
CA PHE A 315 9.33 11.40 -13.16
C PHE A 315 9.26 11.49 -14.69
N ALA A 316 10.33 11.98 -15.34
CA ALA A 316 10.43 11.98 -16.81
C ALA A 316 10.41 10.54 -17.38
N GLU A 317 11.09 9.61 -16.74
CA GLU A 317 11.03 8.20 -17.11
C GLU A 317 9.61 7.63 -16.99
N LEU A 318 8.91 7.90 -15.88
CA LEU A 318 7.53 7.46 -15.69
C LEU A 318 6.57 8.13 -16.67
N ALA A 319 6.79 9.40 -17.04
CA ALA A 319 6.05 10.06 -18.13
C ALA A 319 6.15 9.27 -19.44
N ARG A 320 7.37 8.88 -19.83
CA ARG A 320 7.59 8.06 -21.02
C ARG A 320 6.93 6.68 -20.93
N VAL A 321 6.96 6.04 -19.76
CA VAL A 321 6.33 4.74 -19.51
C VAL A 321 4.82 4.78 -19.76
N VAL A 322 4.16 5.89 -19.42
CA VAL A 322 2.71 6.07 -19.62
C VAL A 322 2.37 6.79 -20.95
N GLY A 323 3.39 7.11 -21.76
CA GLY A 323 3.20 7.72 -23.08
C GLY A 323 2.87 9.21 -23.06
N LEU A 324 3.26 9.92 -21.99
CA LEU A 324 3.15 11.38 -21.93
C LEU A 324 4.32 12.08 -22.62
N GLY A 325 4.00 13.22 -23.24
CA GLY A 325 4.98 14.06 -23.96
C GLY A 325 5.32 13.55 -25.34
N THR A 326 6.32 14.19 -25.94
CA THR A 326 6.88 13.92 -27.27
C THR A 326 8.39 13.71 -27.17
N PRO A 327 9.07 13.21 -28.23
CA PRO A 327 10.51 13.06 -28.21
C PRO A 327 11.30 14.36 -28.01
N GLU A 328 10.68 15.52 -28.27
CA GLU A 328 11.29 16.84 -28.14
C GLU A 328 11.28 17.38 -26.71
N ASN A 329 10.40 16.82 -25.81
CA ASN A 329 10.34 17.26 -24.44
C ASN A 329 11.58 16.83 -23.65
N ASP A 330 12.15 17.76 -22.91
CA ASP A 330 13.23 17.46 -21.98
C ASP A 330 12.70 16.81 -20.67
N ASP A 331 13.61 16.38 -19.79
CA ASP A 331 13.26 15.72 -18.55
C ASP A 331 12.50 16.65 -17.58
N ASP A 332 12.77 17.95 -17.63
CA ASP A 332 12.07 18.91 -16.77
C ASP A 332 10.61 19.05 -17.18
N GLU A 333 10.33 19.23 -18.47
CA GLU A 333 8.98 19.26 -19.04
C GLU A 333 8.23 17.94 -18.78
N LEU A 334 8.85 16.80 -19.06
CA LEU A 334 8.24 15.49 -18.86
C LEU A 334 7.92 15.23 -17.40
N SER A 335 8.79 15.64 -16.47
CA SER A 335 8.55 15.50 -15.05
C SER A 335 7.32 16.28 -14.57
N GLN A 336 7.11 17.49 -15.10
CA GLN A 336 5.92 18.28 -14.79
C GLN A 336 4.66 17.68 -15.42
N LEU A 337 4.75 17.24 -16.69
CA LEU A 337 3.64 16.56 -17.37
C LEU A 337 3.18 15.32 -16.60
N PHE A 338 4.10 14.55 -16.01
CA PHE A 338 3.74 13.38 -15.22
C PHE A 338 2.99 13.75 -13.93
N ILE A 339 3.49 14.78 -13.20
CA ILE A 339 2.82 15.27 -11.98
C ILE A 339 1.40 15.76 -12.28
N ASP A 340 1.26 16.56 -13.35
CA ASP A 340 -0.03 17.08 -13.77
C ASP A 340 -0.97 15.97 -14.26
N GLY A 341 -0.42 14.98 -14.95
CA GLY A 341 -1.14 13.80 -15.39
C GLY A 341 -1.68 12.96 -14.23
N ILE A 342 -0.88 12.73 -13.19
CA ILE A 342 -1.34 12.03 -11.95
C ILE A 342 -2.47 12.83 -11.29
N ALA A 343 -2.34 14.14 -11.14
CA ALA A 343 -3.38 14.98 -10.57
C ALA A 343 -4.68 14.93 -11.40
N ALA A 344 -4.57 14.95 -12.74
CA ALA A 344 -5.71 14.83 -13.64
C ALA A 344 -6.37 13.45 -13.59
N LEU A 345 -5.58 12.37 -13.55
CA LEU A 345 -6.09 11.01 -13.41
C LEU A 345 -6.88 10.86 -12.11
N PHE A 346 -6.33 11.29 -10.98
CA PHE A 346 -7.01 11.20 -9.69
C PHE A 346 -8.28 12.03 -9.64
N ALA A 347 -8.24 13.27 -10.17
CA ALA A 347 -9.45 14.09 -10.29
C ALA A 347 -10.53 13.43 -11.15
N SER A 348 -10.16 12.69 -12.20
CA SER A 348 -11.09 12.01 -13.12
C SER A 348 -11.85 10.86 -12.48
N VAL A 349 -11.33 10.31 -11.38
CA VAL A 349 -11.97 9.23 -10.59
C VAL A 349 -12.51 9.72 -9.24
N GLY A 350 -12.60 11.04 -9.05
CA GLY A 350 -13.25 11.64 -7.88
C GLY A 350 -12.39 11.75 -6.63
N ILE A 351 -11.06 11.56 -6.72
CA ILE A 351 -10.16 11.83 -5.59
C ILE A 351 -10.19 13.33 -5.26
N PRO A 352 -10.32 13.72 -3.98
CA PRO A 352 -10.28 15.12 -3.55
C PRO A 352 -8.99 15.82 -3.98
N LYS A 353 -9.09 17.12 -4.29
CA LYS A 353 -7.96 17.90 -4.81
C LYS A 353 -7.17 18.62 -3.72
N SER A 354 -7.69 18.64 -2.48
CA SER A 354 -7.07 19.33 -1.35
C SER A 354 -7.41 18.65 -0.03
N LEU A 355 -6.61 18.91 1.00
CA LEU A 355 -6.89 18.43 2.36
C LEU A 355 -8.13 19.10 2.95
N GLU A 356 -8.44 20.35 2.54
CA GLU A 356 -9.69 21.01 2.89
C GLU A 356 -10.91 20.21 2.40
N GLN A 357 -10.88 19.71 1.16
CA GLN A 357 -11.93 18.85 0.61
C GLN A 357 -12.03 17.49 1.32
N LEU A 358 -10.95 17.01 1.91
CA LEU A 358 -10.95 15.82 2.77
C LEU A 358 -11.54 16.09 4.16
N GLY A 359 -11.82 17.36 4.49
CA GLY A 359 -12.38 17.75 5.78
C GLY A 359 -11.36 18.15 6.85
N LEU A 360 -10.08 18.35 6.47
CA LEU A 360 -9.08 18.89 7.39
C LEU A 360 -9.43 20.36 7.70
N ALA A 361 -9.38 20.75 8.97
CA ALA A 361 -9.59 22.13 9.37
C ALA A 361 -8.28 22.95 9.24
N GLU A 362 -8.41 24.28 9.02
CA GLU A 362 -7.26 25.16 8.79
C GLU A 362 -6.27 25.16 9.97
N ASP A 363 -6.77 25.12 11.19
CA ASP A 363 -5.97 25.12 12.42
C ASP A 363 -5.29 23.76 12.73
N GLN A 364 -5.62 22.71 11.98
CA GLN A 364 -5.02 21.38 12.13
C GLN A 364 -3.75 21.17 11.29
N GLN A 365 -3.40 22.11 10.40
CA GLN A 365 -2.25 21.97 9.49
C GLN A 365 -0.92 21.81 10.23
N GLU A 366 -0.72 22.55 11.32
CA GLU A 366 0.51 22.45 12.13
C GLU A 366 0.62 21.08 12.79
N PHE A 367 -0.49 20.57 13.34
CA PHE A 367 -0.54 19.22 13.91
C PHE A 367 -0.17 18.15 12.87
N VAL A 368 -0.67 18.27 11.63
CA VAL A 368 -0.33 17.35 10.54
C VAL A 368 1.17 17.40 10.24
N ALA A 369 1.75 18.60 10.10
CA ALA A 369 3.16 18.77 9.80
C ALA A 369 4.08 18.16 10.87
N GLU A 370 3.80 18.42 12.16
CA GLU A 370 4.57 17.90 13.28
C GLU A 370 4.46 16.37 13.43
N ASN A 371 3.23 15.84 13.39
CA ASN A 371 2.99 14.43 13.67
C ASN A 371 3.39 13.51 12.51
N SER A 372 3.44 14.02 11.28
CA SER A 372 3.96 13.26 10.13
C SER A 372 5.44 12.88 10.31
N LEU A 373 6.22 13.67 11.05
CA LEU A 373 7.63 13.40 11.33
C LEU A 373 7.83 12.18 12.24
N LEU A 374 6.80 11.75 12.98
CA LEU A 374 6.86 10.55 13.80
C LEU A 374 6.97 9.27 12.97
N ALA A 375 6.57 9.31 11.70
CA ALA A 375 6.72 8.21 10.75
C ALA A 375 8.18 8.11 10.24
N ALA A 376 9.13 7.99 11.15
CA ALA A 376 10.57 8.14 10.90
C ALA A 376 11.11 7.30 9.72
N ARG A 377 10.58 6.08 9.52
CA ARG A 377 10.95 5.22 8.39
C ARG A 377 10.56 5.86 7.05
N LEU A 378 9.37 6.37 6.94
CA LEU A 378 8.83 7.01 5.73
C LEU A 378 9.57 8.31 5.42
N ILE A 379 9.84 9.09 6.46
CA ILE A 379 10.61 10.35 6.36
C ILE A 379 12.03 10.10 5.82
N LYS A 380 12.73 9.10 6.37
CA LYS A 380 14.10 8.74 5.94
C LYS A 380 14.17 8.16 4.52
N ASN A 381 13.05 7.66 4.01
CA ASN A 381 12.98 7.03 2.70
C ASN A 381 12.67 8.03 1.56
N ASN A 382 12.25 9.25 1.93
CA ASN A 382 11.91 10.28 0.95
C ASN A 382 13.16 10.80 0.20
N PRO A 383 13.10 11.06 -1.12
CA PRO A 383 14.24 11.48 -1.92
C PRO A 383 14.80 12.86 -1.53
N ARG A 384 13.97 13.74 -0.98
CA ARG A 384 14.41 15.02 -0.40
C ARG A 384 14.28 14.99 1.12
N PRO A 385 15.21 15.62 1.85
CA PRO A 385 15.08 15.76 3.30
C PRO A 385 13.74 16.37 3.70
N LEU A 386 13.13 15.81 4.72
CA LEU A 386 11.86 16.26 5.30
C LEU A 386 12.12 16.71 6.74
N ASP A 387 12.19 18.00 6.93
CA ASP A 387 12.13 18.67 8.23
C ASP A 387 10.74 19.29 8.45
N LEU A 388 10.54 19.92 9.57
CA LEU A 388 9.25 20.53 9.92
C LEU A 388 8.83 21.61 8.91
N ASP A 389 9.78 22.40 8.39
CA ASP A 389 9.48 23.42 7.39
C ASP A 389 9.01 22.82 6.07
N ALA A 390 9.68 21.74 5.61
CA ALA A 390 9.25 20.98 4.44
C ALA A 390 7.83 20.41 4.61
N MET A 391 7.53 19.82 5.78
CA MET A 391 6.20 19.26 6.06
C MET A 391 5.12 20.33 6.12
N ARG A 392 5.40 21.50 6.73
CA ARG A 392 4.49 22.65 6.73
C ARG A 392 4.19 23.13 5.31
N ARG A 393 5.21 23.29 4.47
CA ARG A 393 5.05 23.74 3.08
C ARG A 393 4.19 22.77 2.27
N ILE A 394 4.45 21.48 2.38
CA ILE A 394 3.65 20.46 1.67
C ILE A 394 2.21 20.48 2.18
N THR A 395 2.00 20.50 3.50
CA THR A 395 0.67 20.50 4.12
C THR A 395 -0.13 21.75 3.73
N GLN A 396 0.47 22.94 3.76
CA GLN A 396 -0.18 24.20 3.37
C GLN A 396 -0.57 24.22 1.88
N ALA A 397 0.33 23.74 1.01
CA ALA A 397 0.04 23.63 -0.42
C ALA A 397 -1.09 22.62 -0.69
N ALA A 398 -1.06 21.47 -0.02
CA ALA A 398 -2.08 20.43 -0.14
C ALA A 398 -3.42 20.87 0.47
N PHE A 399 -3.41 21.62 1.56
CA PHE A 399 -4.63 22.19 2.14
C PHE A 399 -5.31 23.14 1.16
N ALA A 400 -4.55 24.07 0.58
CA ALA A 400 -5.07 25.04 -0.38
C ALA A 400 -5.39 24.44 -1.77
N GLY A 401 -4.96 23.22 -2.07
CA GLY A 401 -5.06 22.65 -3.41
C GLY A 401 -4.15 23.31 -4.46
N ASP A 402 -3.09 23.98 -4.01
CA ASP A 402 -2.23 24.84 -4.84
C ASP A 402 -0.77 24.33 -4.82
N ARG A 403 -0.38 23.59 -5.86
CA ARG A 403 0.97 23.05 -6.03
C ARG A 403 2.02 24.09 -6.41
N GLU A 404 1.61 25.27 -6.95
CA GLU A 404 2.55 26.31 -7.36
C GLU A 404 3.31 26.90 -6.16
N ARG A 405 2.70 26.89 -4.98
CA ARG A 405 3.37 27.27 -3.71
C ARG A 405 4.65 26.49 -3.42
N LEU A 406 4.79 25.30 -4.00
CA LEU A 406 5.99 24.47 -3.83
C LEU A 406 7.11 24.79 -4.84
N LEU A 407 6.82 25.60 -5.87
CA LEU A 407 7.81 26.08 -6.85
C LEU A 407 8.61 27.28 -6.33
N GLU A 408 8.04 28.11 -5.48
CA GLU A 408 8.63 29.37 -5.03
C GLU A 408 9.88 29.22 -4.13
N GLY A 409 10.12 28.03 -3.55
CA GLY A 409 11.28 27.78 -2.70
C GLY A 409 12.58 27.37 -3.41
N VAL A 410 12.54 27.10 -4.72
CA VAL A 410 13.70 26.61 -5.47
C VAL A 410 14.67 27.76 -5.83
N ASN A 411 14.16 28.97 -6.04
CA ASN A 411 14.97 30.13 -6.45
C ASN A 411 15.80 30.78 -5.32
N LEU A 412 15.46 30.58 -4.05
CA LEU A 412 16.16 31.20 -2.92
C LEU A 412 17.45 30.48 -2.52
N ASN A 413 17.57 29.18 -2.80
CA ASN A 413 18.76 28.42 -2.45
C ASN A 413 19.84 28.40 -3.54
N LEU A 414 19.52 28.70 -4.79
CA LEU A 414 20.50 28.83 -5.87
C LEU A 414 21.27 30.16 -5.81
N GLN A 415 20.71 31.18 -5.15
CA GLN A 415 21.41 32.48 -4.94
C GLN A 415 22.34 32.49 -3.71
N LYS A 416 22.29 31.48 -2.84
CA LYS A 416 23.18 31.37 -1.66
C LYS A 416 24.35 30.40 -1.86
N ALA A 417 24.45 29.76 -3.03
CA ALA A 417 25.49 28.79 -3.37
C ALA A 417 26.45 29.28 -4.49
N VAL A 418 26.45 30.60 -4.77
CA VAL A 418 27.43 31.25 -5.66
C VAL A 418 28.32 32.18 -4.84
#